data_bd71abd01645d5e73430259851d5f4db
#
_entry.id   bd71abd01645d5e73430259851d5f4db
#
_cell.length_a   1.000
_cell.length_b   1.000
_cell.length_c   1.000
_cell.angle_alpha   90.00
_cell.angle_beta   90.00
_cell.angle_gamma   90.00
#
_symmetry.space_group_name_H-M   'P 1'
#
loop_
_entity.id
_entity.type
_entity.pdbx_description
1 polymer ?
#
loop_
_entity_poly.entity_id
_entity_poly.type
_entity_poly.pdbx_seq_one_letter_code
_entity_poly.pdbx_strand_id
1 'polypeptide(L)'
;TSRGGIYYAQPDGSSIREVLYPREFPNGIALSPDEERLYFAETMTGRLWSYPLSDPGQVAGDITPGNPENLLHSPGGIRGFDSMCVDREGNVCQATLFEGGISIISPDGDLIDFVTLPDPLVTNICFGGEDVKSGYVTMSATGQLIRIPWPREGHRLNFGIY
;
A
#
# COMPACT_ATOMS: atom_id res chain seq x y z
N THR A 1 5.18 22.47 1.13
CA THR A 1 4.53 21.15 1.05
C THR A 1 5.16 20.37 -0.08
N SER A 2 5.70 19.18 0.24
CA SER A 2 6.23 18.27 -0.79
C SER A 2 5.04 17.63 -1.52
N ARG A 3 4.94 17.88 -2.81
CA ARG A 3 3.91 17.30 -3.67
C ARG A 3 4.55 16.31 -4.61
N GLY A 4 3.93 15.15 -4.74
CA GLY A 4 4.29 14.12 -5.70
C GLY A 4 3.12 13.74 -6.57
N GLY A 5 3.29 12.71 -7.38
CA GLY A 5 2.24 12.16 -8.23
C GLY A 5 2.39 10.66 -8.42
N ILE A 6 1.36 10.06 -8.95
CA ILE A 6 1.33 8.66 -9.37
C ILE A 6 1.47 8.64 -10.89
N TYR A 7 2.35 7.79 -11.36
CA TYR A 7 2.69 7.66 -12.78
C TYR A 7 2.53 6.23 -13.25
N TYR A 8 2.16 6.06 -14.49
CA TYR A 8 2.17 4.78 -15.20
C TYR A 8 3.22 4.80 -16.29
N ALA A 9 4.05 3.77 -16.38
CA ALA A 9 5.05 3.61 -17.42
C ALA A 9 4.91 2.24 -18.09
N GLN A 10 5.19 2.18 -19.39
CA GLN A 10 5.32 0.90 -20.08
C GLN A 10 6.60 0.19 -19.61
N PRO A 11 6.58 -1.16 -19.46
CA PRO A 11 7.73 -1.91 -18.99
C PRO A 11 8.99 -1.78 -19.86
N ASP A 12 8.83 -1.50 -21.15
CA ASP A 12 9.91 -1.28 -22.10
C ASP A 12 10.47 0.15 -22.07
N GLY A 13 9.91 1.03 -21.23
CA GLY A 13 10.33 2.43 -21.11
C GLY A 13 9.84 3.34 -22.26
N SER A 14 9.01 2.84 -23.18
CA SER A 14 8.56 3.61 -24.36
C SER A 14 7.67 4.81 -24.00
N SER A 15 6.99 4.77 -22.86
CA SER A 15 6.16 5.87 -22.42
C SER A 15 6.02 5.93 -20.89
N ILE A 16 5.83 7.15 -20.39
CA ILE A 16 5.42 7.44 -19.03
C ILE A 16 4.33 8.51 -19.07
N ARG A 17 3.31 8.37 -18.24
CA ARG A 17 2.25 9.38 -18.10
C ARG A 17 1.86 9.59 -16.65
N GLU A 18 1.45 10.80 -16.32
CA GLU A 18 0.87 11.13 -15.03
C GLU A 18 -0.55 10.55 -14.95
N VAL A 19 -0.84 9.92 -13.82
CA VAL A 19 -2.15 9.32 -13.52
C VAL A 19 -2.91 10.16 -12.51
N LEU A 20 -2.24 10.53 -11.40
CA LEU A 20 -2.83 11.33 -10.32
C LEU A 20 -1.83 12.37 -9.82
N TYR A 21 -2.19 13.65 -9.87
CA TYR A 21 -1.41 14.78 -9.35
C TYR A 21 -2.34 15.95 -8.99
N PRO A 22 -2.05 16.77 -7.97
CA PRO A 22 -1.00 16.59 -6.97
C PRO A 22 -1.43 15.63 -5.86
N ARG A 23 -0.46 14.95 -5.22
CA ARG A 23 -0.64 14.13 -4.02
C ARG A 23 0.33 14.55 -2.92
N GLU A 24 -0.06 14.37 -1.65
CA GLU A 24 0.74 14.80 -0.50
C GLU A 24 1.60 13.64 0.02
N PHE A 25 2.92 13.71 -0.23
CA PHE A 25 3.87 12.67 0.17
C PHE A 25 3.42 11.24 -0.21
N PRO A 26 3.08 10.98 -1.51
CA PRO A 26 2.71 9.63 -1.93
C PRO A 26 3.89 8.68 -1.70
N ASN A 27 3.61 7.50 -1.14
CA ASN A 27 4.61 6.51 -0.76
C ASN A 27 4.17 5.12 -1.25
N GLY A 28 3.55 4.29 -0.39
CA GLY A 28 3.11 2.97 -0.77
C GLY A 28 2.12 2.97 -1.92
N ILE A 29 2.25 1.99 -2.82
CA ILE A 29 1.37 1.79 -3.98
C ILE A 29 1.16 0.29 -4.19
N ALA A 30 -0.05 -0.12 -4.52
CA ALA A 30 -0.39 -1.50 -4.85
C ALA A 30 -1.63 -1.57 -5.75
N LEU A 31 -1.86 -2.74 -6.36
CA LEU A 31 -3.10 -3.08 -7.05
C LEU A 31 -3.91 -4.07 -6.21
N SER A 32 -5.23 -4.08 -6.39
CA SER A 32 -6.08 -5.16 -5.91
C SER A 32 -5.75 -6.47 -6.62
N PRO A 33 -6.11 -7.66 -6.07
CA PRO A 33 -5.80 -8.95 -6.68
C PRO A 33 -6.36 -9.15 -8.09
N ASP A 34 -7.48 -8.51 -8.42
CA ASP A 34 -8.11 -8.47 -9.74
C ASP A 34 -7.57 -7.38 -10.66
N GLU A 35 -6.64 -6.54 -10.15
CA GLU A 35 -6.07 -5.38 -10.84
C GLU A 35 -7.09 -4.30 -11.24
N GLU A 36 -8.30 -4.33 -10.67
CA GLU A 36 -9.37 -3.36 -10.97
C GLU A 36 -9.29 -2.09 -10.08
N ARG A 37 -8.43 -2.10 -9.04
CA ARG A 37 -8.24 -0.96 -8.14
C ARG A 37 -6.76 -0.64 -7.92
N LEU A 38 -6.49 0.66 -7.90
CA LEU A 38 -5.19 1.22 -7.49
C LEU A 38 -5.29 1.72 -6.06
N TYR A 39 -4.45 1.19 -5.17
CA TYR A 39 -4.25 1.70 -3.82
C TYR A 39 -2.98 2.54 -3.75
N PHE A 40 -3.01 3.65 -3.03
CA PHE A 40 -1.79 4.34 -2.64
C PHE A 40 -1.95 5.04 -1.29
N ALA A 41 -0.83 5.20 -0.58
CA ALA A 41 -0.75 5.83 0.72
C ALA A 41 -0.08 7.21 0.63
N GLU A 42 -0.53 8.14 1.45
CA GLU A 42 0.11 9.41 1.73
C GLU A 42 0.70 9.40 3.14
N THR A 43 2.02 9.47 3.25
CA THR A 43 2.72 9.25 4.53
C THR A 43 2.30 10.27 5.58
N MET A 44 2.42 11.55 5.28
CA MET A 44 2.25 12.60 6.30
C MET A 44 0.79 12.88 6.67
N THR A 45 -0.14 12.52 5.80
CA THR A 45 -1.58 12.67 6.07
C THR A 45 -2.18 11.42 6.70
N GLY A 46 -1.48 10.28 6.65
CA GLY A 46 -1.97 8.98 7.10
C GLY A 46 -3.21 8.52 6.33
N ARG A 47 -3.29 8.86 5.06
CA ARG A 47 -4.44 8.51 4.21
C ARG A 47 -4.08 7.38 3.28
N LEU A 48 -4.98 6.41 3.19
CA LEU A 48 -4.97 5.36 2.18
C LEU A 48 -6.09 5.63 1.18
N TRP A 49 -5.73 5.71 -0.08
CA TRP A 49 -6.64 6.00 -1.19
C TRP A 49 -6.88 4.77 -2.04
N SER A 50 -8.07 4.66 -2.64
CA SER A 50 -8.47 3.60 -3.54
C SER A 50 -9.20 4.18 -4.75
N TYR A 51 -8.67 3.91 -5.93
CA TYR A 51 -9.22 4.39 -7.20
C TYR A 51 -9.56 3.21 -8.11
N PRO A 52 -10.75 3.17 -8.72
CA PRO A 52 -11.05 2.16 -9.73
C PRO A 52 -10.21 2.40 -10.99
N LEU A 53 -9.80 1.32 -11.65
CA LEU A 53 -9.08 1.34 -12.91
C LEU A 53 -10.02 0.91 -14.03
N SER A 54 -10.01 1.63 -15.16
CA SER A 54 -10.70 1.22 -16.41
C SER A 54 -9.77 0.48 -17.37
N ASP A 55 -8.49 0.74 -17.27
CA ASP A 55 -7.40 0.13 -18.06
C ASP A 55 -6.06 0.30 -17.32
N PRO A 56 -4.98 -0.39 -17.71
CA PRO A 56 -3.66 -0.21 -17.12
C PRO A 56 -3.23 1.26 -17.09
N GLY A 57 -3.07 1.78 -15.87
CA GLY A 57 -2.74 3.19 -15.60
C GLY A 57 -3.86 4.17 -15.91
N GLN A 58 -5.09 3.78 -16.15
CA GLN A 58 -6.25 4.66 -16.32
C GLN A 58 -7.19 4.57 -15.14
N VAL A 59 -7.22 5.62 -14.33
CA VAL A 59 -8.16 5.76 -13.23
C VAL A 59 -9.53 6.17 -13.78
N ALA A 60 -10.58 5.50 -13.32
CA ALA A 60 -11.97 5.85 -13.61
C ALA A 60 -12.56 6.74 -12.51
N GLY A 61 -13.61 7.49 -12.85
CA GLY A 61 -14.35 8.33 -11.92
C GLY A 61 -13.70 9.70 -11.66
N ASP A 62 -14.09 10.31 -10.54
CA ASP A 62 -13.61 11.64 -10.16
C ASP A 62 -12.24 11.56 -9.49
N ILE A 63 -11.22 12.11 -10.15
CA ILE A 63 -9.83 12.15 -9.68
C ILE A 63 -9.48 13.43 -8.91
N THR A 64 -10.47 14.27 -8.59
CA THR A 64 -10.24 15.50 -7.83
C THR A 64 -9.45 15.20 -6.54
N PRO A 65 -8.32 15.89 -6.32
CA PRO A 65 -7.53 15.69 -5.13
C PRO A 65 -8.36 15.91 -3.86
N GLY A 66 -8.34 14.92 -2.95
CA GLY A 66 -9.10 14.99 -1.69
C GLY A 66 -10.58 14.60 -1.80
N ASN A 67 -11.06 14.12 -2.96
CA ASN A 67 -12.42 13.60 -3.07
C ASN A 67 -12.61 12.45 -2.05
N PRO A 68 -13.56 12.60 -1.08
CA PRO A 68 -13.76 11.63 -0.01
C PRO A 68 -14.24 10.25 -0.52
N GLU A 69 -14.85 10.18 -1.71
CA GLU A 69 -15.29 8.91 -2.31
C GLU A 69 -14.14 7.96 -2.62
N ASN A 70 -12.93 8.51 -2.81
CA ASN A 70 -11.72 7.74 -3.06
C ASN A 70 -10.88 7.50 -1.79
N LEU A 71 -11.27 8.05 -0.65
CA LEU A 71 -10.59 7.79 0.62
C LEU A 71 -11.01 6.42 1.16
N LEU A 72 -10.08 5.47 1.11
CA LEU A 72 -10.36 4.13 1.63
C LEU A 72 -10.28 4.10 3.16
N HIS A 73 -9.18 4.65 3.74
CA HIS A 73 -8.97 4.62 5.18
C HIS A 73 -8.15 5.82 5.65
N SER A 74 -8.45 6.28 6.88
CA SER A 74 -7.64 7.26 7.60
C SER A 74 -7.78 7.01 9.11
N PRO A 75 -6.75 6.50 9.78
CA PRO A 75 -6.84 6.08 11.18
C PRO A 75 -6.98 7.23 12.18
N GLY A 76 -6.71 8.45 11.73
CA GLY A 76 -6.57 9.61 12.62
C GLY A 76 -5.31 9.57 13.49
N GLY A 77 -5.04 10.66 14.21
CA GLY A 77 -3.84 10.79 15.05
C GLY A 77 -2.55 10.95 14.25
N ILE A 78 -1.41 10.68 14.92
CA ILE A 78 -0.08 10.75 14.30
C ILE A 78 0.30 9.35 13.84
N ARG A 79 -0.13 8.96 12.66
CA ARG A 79 0.24 7.71 12.00
C ARG A 79 0.68 8.03 10.58
N GLY A 80 1.90 7.63 10.25
CA GLY A 80 2.41 7.75 8.89
C GLY A 80 2.23 6.42 8.15
N PHE A 81 1.65 6.45 6.96
CA PHE A 81 1.60 5.30 6.09
C PHE A 81 2.80 5.29 5.15
N ASP A 82 3.57 4.19 5.17
CA ASP A 82 4.73 4.00 4.31
C ASP A 82 4.39 3.04 3.16
N SER A 83 5.22 2.07 2.86
CA SER A 83 4.97 1.09 1.80
C SER A 83 3.93 0.05 2.20
N MET A 84 3.41 -0.69 1.23
CA MET A 84 2.34 -1.66 1.43
C MET A 84 2.47 -2.87 0.52
N CYS A 85 1.77 -3.94 0.86
CA CYS A 85 1.40 -5.01 -0.05
C CYS A 85 -0.07 -5.41 0.14
N VAL A 86 -0.57 -6.31 -0.69
CA VAL A 86 -1.96 -6.78 -0.63
C VAL A 86 -1.98 -8.28 -0.39
N ASP A 87 -2.86 -8.76 0.48
CA ASP A 87 -3.06 -10.18 0.67
C ASP A 87 -4.03 -10.77 -0.38
N ARG A 88 -4.21 -12.09 -0.36
CA ARG A 88 -5.06 -12.80 -1.33
C ARG A 88 -6.54 -12.40 -1.25
N GLU A 89 -6.99 -11.96 -0.09
CA GLU A 89 -8.37 -11.52 0.15
C GLU A 89 -8.60 -10.07 -0.25
N GLY A 90 -7.55 -9.37 -0.70
CA GLY A 90 -7.59 -7.97 -1.12
C GLY A 90 -7.36 -6.98 0.01
N ASN A 91 -7.01 -7.45 1.22
CA ASN A 91 -6.69 -6.54 2.31
C ASN A 91 -5.35 -5.85 2.06
N VAL A 92 -5.31 -4.54 2.28
CA VAL A 92 -4.08 -3.76 2.23
C VAL A 92 -3.32 -3.94 3.54
N CYS A 93 -2.12 -4.51 3.45
CA CYS A 93 -1.18 -4.65 4.57
C CYS A 93 -0.24 -3.45 4.55
N GLN A 94 -0.57 -2.44 5.32
CA GLN A 94 0.04 -1.11 5.30
C GLN A 94 1.09 -0.95 6.41
N ALA A 95 2.34 -0.71 6.04
CA ALA A 95 3.37 -0.36 7.01
C ALA A 95 3.02 0.99 7.68
N THR A 96 2.97 0.97 9.01
CA THR A 96 2.48 2.08 9.83
C THR A 96 3.58 2.60 10.74
N LEU A 97 4.07 3.79 10.40
CA LEU A 97 5.09 4.52 11.15
C LEU A 97 4.52 5.06 12.47
N PHE A 98 5.41 5.26 13.43
CA PHE A 98 5.20 5.82 14.78
C PHE A 98 4.44 4.88 15.73
N GLU A 99 3.43 4.18 15.27
CA GLU A 99 2.77 3.11 16.04
C GLU A 99 3.57 1.81 16.01
N GLY A 100 4.32 1.58 14.95
CA GLY A 100 5.27 0.47 14.83
C GLY A 100 4.59 -0.87 14.53
N GLY A 101 4.12 -1.04 13.30
CA GLY A 101 3.47 -2.29 12.90
C GLY A 101 2.89 -2.27 11.50
N ILE A 102 2.06 -3.26 11.22
CA ILE A 102 1.33 -3.39 9.96
C ILE A 102 -0.16 -3.27 10.24
N SER A 103 -0.79 -2.24 9.70
CA SER A 103 -2.26 -2.11 9.67
C SER A 103 -2.82 -2.99 8.55
N ILE A 104 -3.84 -3.80 8.85
CA ILE A 104 -4.51 -4.63 7.86
C ILE A 104 -5.89 -4.03 7.62
N ILE A 105 -6.08 -3.49 6.42
CA ILE A 105 -7.25 -2.70 6.04
C ILE A 105 -8.00 -3.46 4.95
N SER A 106 -9.29 -3.72 5.19
CA SER A 106 -10.16 -4.43 4.25
C SER A 106 -10.38 -3.62 2.95
N PRO A 107 -10.85 -4.25 1.86
CA PRO A 107 -11.27 -3.54 0.64
C PRO A 107 -12.38 -2.50 0.87
N ASP A 108 -13.16 -2.64 1.96
CA ASP A 108 -14.21 -1.71 2.36
C ASP A 108 -13.70 -0.55 3.24
N GLY A 109 -12.40 -0.58 3.62
CA GLY A 109 -11.75 0.48 4.40
C GLY A 109 -11.73 0.26 5.90
N ASP A 110 -12.19 -0.88 6.40
CA ASP A 110 -12.15 -1.21 7.82
C ASP A 110 -10.75 -1.66 8.26
N LEU A 111 -10.27 -1.15 9.38
CA LEU A 111 -9.09 -1.70 10.05
C LEU A 111 -9.49 -3.02 10.72
N ILE A 112 -9.12 -4.15 10.13
CA ILE A 112 -9.52 -5.48 10.61
C ILE A 112 -8.49 -6.11 11.56
N ASP A 113 -7.25 -5.65 11.52
CA ASP A 113 -6.18 -6.16 12.39
C ASP A 113 -4.98 -5.20 12.42
N PHE A 114 -4.13 -5.30 13.46
CA PHE A 114 -2.86 -4.59 13.57
C PHE A 114 -1.77 -5.49 14.14
N VAL A 115 -0.76 -5.77 13.35
CA VAL A 115 0.40 -6.58 13.76
C VAL A 115 1.46 -5.67 14.33
N THR A 116 1.57 -5.60 15.67
CA THR A 116 2.60 -4.81 16.37
C THR A 116 3.99 -5.42 16.18
N LEU A 117 4.98 -4.57 15.90
CA LEU A 117 6.37 -4.94 15.72
C LEU A 117 7.27 -4.11 16.67
N PRO A 118 8.47 -4.61 17.01
CA PRO A 118 9.34 -3.95 18.01
C PRO A 118 10.16 -2.79 17.45
N ASP A 119 9.63 -2.07 16.47
CA ASP A 119 10.27 -0.92 15.83
C ASP A 119 9.21 0.14 15.48
N PRO A 120 9.35 1.39 15.93
CA PRO A 120 8.38 2.45 15.63
C PRO A 120 8.39 2.90 14.15
N LEU A 121 9.43 2.53 13.38
CA LEU A 121 9.57 2.92 11.98
C LEU A 121 9.54 1.68 11.08
N VAL A 122 8.41 0.99 11.08
CA VAL A 122 8.12 -0.09 10.14
C VAL A 122 7.81 0.51 8.78
N THR A 123 8.61 0.21 7.76
CA THR A 123 8.57 0.92 6.48
C THR A 123 8.03 0.13 5.31
N ASN A 124 8.15 -1.20 5.32
CA ASN A 124 7.65 -2.02 4.21
C ASN A 124 7.30 -3.43 4.67
N ILE A 125 6.45 -4.10 3.91
CA ILE A 125 6.16 -5.53 4.01
C ILE A 125 6.00 -6.11 2.61
N CYS A 126 6.50 -7.34 2.41
CA CYS A 126 6.16 -8.17 1.26
C CYS A 126 5.94 -9.61 1.70
N PHE A 127 5.30 -10.41 0.85
CA PHE A 127 5.01 -11.81 1.13
C PHE A 127 5.92 -12.74 0.34
N GLY A 128 6.17 -13.92 0.89
CA GLY A 128 6.98 -14.95 0.23
C GLY A 128 6.86 -16.30 0.93
N GLY A 129 7.69 -17.27 0.47
CA GLY A 129 7.60 -18.68 0.84
C GLY A 129 6.65 -19.43 -0.10
N GLU A 130 6.74 -20.77 -0.13
CA GLU A 130 5.93 -21.61 -1.03
C GLU A 130 4.42 -21.40 -0.85
N ASP A 131 3.98 -21.21 0.40
CA ASP A 131 2.57 -20.96 0.76
C ASP A 131 2.21 -19.46 0.82
N VAL A 132 3.18 -18.56 0.53
CA VAL A 132 3.03 -17.09 0.62
C VAL A 132 2.51 -16.62 2.00
N LYS A 133 2.82 -17.36 3.05
CA LYS A 133 2.47 -17.07 4.46
C LYS A 133 3.66 -16.61 5.30
N SER A 134 4.68 -16.07 4.65
CA SER A 134 5.80 -15.41 5.32
C SER A 134 5.77 -13.92 4.99
N GLY A 135 5.66 -13.08 6.00
CA GLY A 135 5.85 -11.64 5.88
C GLY A 135 7.34 -11.28 6.06
N TYR A 136 7.92 -10.55 5.13
CA TYR A 136 9.25 -9.95 5.23
C TYR A 136 9.10 -8.46 5.44
N VAL A 137 9.57 -7.97 6.58
CA VAL A 137 9.30 -6.60 7.04
C VAL A 137 10.60 -5.84 7.27
N THR A 138 10.66 -4.61 6.76
CA THR A 138 11.77 -3.69 7.00
C THR A 138 11.46 -2.79 8.19
N MET A 139 12.42 -2.68 9.10
CA MET A 139 12.36 -1.90 10.33
C MET A 139 13.49 -0.88 10.34
N SER A 140 13.18 0.39 10.12
CA SER A 140 14.17 1.43 9.85
C SER A 140 14.88 1.98 11.09
N ALA A 141 14.22 2.04 12.24
CA ALA A 141 14.87 2.54 13.47
C ALA A 141 15.99 1.61 13.95
N THR A 142 15.80 0.30 13.78
CA THR A 142 16.78 -0.73 14.19
C THR A 142 17.66 -1.22 13.04
N GLY A 143 17.34 -0.84 11.79
CA GLY A 143 18.09 -1.27 10.59
C GLY A 143 17.95 -2.76 10.31
N GLN A 144 16.80 -3.36 10.56
CA GLN A 144 16.56 -4.80 10.45
C GLN A 144 15.60 -5.15 9.32
N LEU A 145 15.83 -6.31 8.70
CA LEU A 145 14.88 -7.04 7.89
C LEU A 145 14.50 -8.31 8.66
N ILE A 146 13.22 -8.47 8.96
CA ILE A 146 12.74 -9.64 9.69
C ILE A 146 11.79 -10.48 8.83
N ARG A 147 11.71 -11.76 9.14
CA ARG A 147 10.69 -12.68 8.63
C ARG A 147 9.78 -13.07 9.78
N ILE A 148 8.48 -12.97 9.56
CA ILE A 148 7.45 -13.36 10.50
C ILE A 148 6.46 -14.33 9.84
N PRO A 149 5.88 -15.28 10.59
CA PRO A 149 4.70 -16.01 10.11
C PRO A 149 3.56 -15.01 9.85
N TRP A 150 2.89 -15.17 8.72
CA TRP A 150 1.75 -14.32 8.40
C TRP A 150 0.45 -15.11 8.45
N PRO A 151 -0.60 -14.62 9.11
CA PRO A 151 -1.83 -15.39 9.32
C PRO A 151 -2.67 -15.60 8.05
N ARG A 152 -2.48 -14.74 7.05
CA ARG A 152 -3.20 -14.76 5.78
C ARG A 152 -2.27 -15.10 4.63
N GLU A 153 -2.80 -15.68 3.56
CA GLU A 153 -2.00 -15.88 2.33
C GLU A 153 -1.81 -14.52 1.62
N GLY A 154 -0.57 -14.18 1.30
CA GLY A 154 -0.26 -13.00 0.49
C GLY A 154 -0.75 -13.18 -0.94
N HIS A 155 -1.03 -12.06 -1.64
CA HIS A 155 -1.34 -12.11 -3.06
C HIS A 155 -0.08 -12.49 -3.87
N ARG A 156 -0.22 -13.48 -4.77
CA ARG A 156 0.86 -13.89 -5.69
C ARG A 156 0.95 -12.90 -6.85
N LEU A 157 2.10 -12.30 -7.01
CA LEU A 157 2.35 -11.38 -8.12
C LEU A 157 2.51 -12.17 -9.44
N ASN A 158 2.06 -11.59 -10.55
CA ASN A 158 2.03 -12.24 -11.87
C ASN A 158 3.39 -12.75 -12.36
N PHE A 159 4.50 -12.14 -11.93
CA PHE A 159 5.87 -12.49 -12.33
C PHE A 159 6.73 -12.94 -11.14
N GLY A 160 6.10 -13.25 -9.99
CA GLY A 160 6.78 -13.73 -8.80
C GLY A 160 7.30 -15.17 -8.99
N ILE A 161 8.54 -15.41 -8.56
CA ILE A 161 9.09 -16.77 -8.39
C ILE A 161 8.87 -17.14 -6.91
N TYR A 162 8.04 -18.13 -6.66
CA TYR A 162 7.70 -18.58 -5.31
C TYR A 162 8.20 -19.98 -5.06
#